data_62c88e0896c46f7224333f023892386e
#
_entry.id   62c88e0896c46f7224333f023892386e
#
_cell.length_a   1.000
_cell.length_b   1.000
_cell.length_c   1.000
_cell.angle_alpha   90.00
_cell.angle_beta   90.00
_cell.angle_gamma   90.00
#
_symmetry.space_group_name_H-M   'P 1'
#
loop_
_entity.id
_entity.type
_entity.pdbx_description
1 polymer ?
#
loop_
_entity_poly.entity_id
_entity_poly.type
_entity_poly.pdbx_seq_one_letter_code
_entity_poly.pdbx_strand_id
1 'polypeptide(L)'
;DSASFYSLTTKPIDGLTLAASFYEKNDYDNGTDDSGDQGEEGGAYAAKYSMGNLTVGYGKSFKAPESTVITAGGTTVEYYENTGMSIAYAVNDDLSVSYTNEDSEVNYQTSTTVGYDIEMDSIQIAYSLGGATLSIARTDYENIGYAQDADATDTIIAMTFAF
;
A
#
# COMPACT_ATOMS: atom_id res chain seq x y z
N ASP A 1 -25.32 -3.05 -11.30
CA ASP A 1 -23.92 -2.65 -10.98
C ASP A 1 -23.00 -3.52 -11.81
N SER A 2 -22.00 -2.95 -12.47
CA SER A 2 -20.95 -3.68 -13.16
C SER A 2 -19.60 -3.17 -12.70
N ALA A 3 -18.62 -4.09 -12.58
CA ALA A 3 -17.25 -3.74 -12.27
C ALA A 3 -16.33 -4.34 -13.33
N SER A 4 -15.30 -3.60 -13.69
CA SER A 4 -14.24 -4.05 -14.57
C SER A 4 -12.93 -4.15 -13.80
N PHE A 5 -12.18 -5.22 -14.03
CA PHE A 5 -10.88 -5.43 -13.42
C PHE A 5 -9.87 -5.86 -14.49
N TYR A 6 -8.73 -5.22 -14.50
CA TYR A 6 -7.60 -5.52 -15.40
C TYR A 6 -6.33 -5.74 -14.59
N SER A 7 -5.54 -6.72 -14.96
CA SER A 7 -4.24 -6.93 -14.36
C SER A 7 -3.23 -7.46 -15.37
N LEU A 8 -1.99 -7.07 -15.18
CA LEU A 8 -0.85 -7.51 -15.98
C LEU A 8 0.34 -7.78 -15.04
N THR A 9 0.98 -8.91 -15.21
CA THR A 9 2.26 -9.21 -14.57
C THR A 9 3.23 -9.72 -15.64
N THR A 10 4.45 -9.20 -15.66
CA THR A 10 5.48 -9.60 -16.61
C THR A 10 6.86 -9.69 -15.96
N LYS A 11 7.72 -10.51 -16.54
CA LYS A 11 9.13 -10.67 -16.14
C LYS A 11 10.01 -10.43 -17.37
N PRO A 12 10.26 -9.17 -17.73
CA PRO A 12 10.94 -8.82 -19.00
C PRO A 12 12.41 -9.22 -19.04
N ILE A 13 13.07 -9.29 -17.89
CA ILE A 13 14.45 -9.78 -17.73
C ILE A 13 14.55 -10.60 -16.45
N ASP A 14 15.63 -11.37 -16.32
CA ASP A 14 15.87 -12.15 -15.10
C ASP A 14 15.95 -11.26 -13.87
N GLY A 15 15.32 -11.70 -12.78
CA GLY A 15 15.22 -10.97 -11.52
C GLY A 15 14.18 -9.84 -11.50
N LEU A 16 13.70 -9.31 -12.63
CA LEU A 16 12.73 -8.21 -12.67
C LEU A 16 11.30 -8.73 -12.85
N THR A 17 10.43 -8.33 -11.92
CA THR A 17 8.98 -8.52 -12.04
C THR A 17 8.31 -7.16 -12.05
N LEU A 18 7.43 -6.94 -13.04
CA LEU A 18 6.57 -5.77 -13.14
C LEU A 18 5.11 -6.22 -13.03
N ALA A 19 4.32 -5.49 -12.28
CA ALA A 19 2.88 -5.74 -12.15
C ALA A 19 2.11 -4.42 -12.24
N ALA A 20 0.92 -4.46 -12.82
CA ALA A 20 -0.02 -3.36 -12.82
C ALA A 20 -1.44 -3.91 -12.75
N SER A 21 -2.33 -3.19 -12.08
CA SER A 21 -3.75 -3.51 -12.03
C SER A 21 -4.57 -2.22 -12.02
N PHE A 22 -5.78 -2.32 -12.52
CA PHE A 22 -6.77 -1.26 -12.48
C PHE A 22 -8.15 -1.88 -12.31
N TYR A 23 -9.00 -1.25 -11.53
CA TYR A 23 -10.40 -1.58 -11.43
C TYR A 23 -11.25 -0.33 -11.46
N GLU A 24 -12.46 -0.50 -11.96
CA GLU A 24 -13.49 0.52 -12.05
C GLU A 24 -14.83 -0.14 -11.75
N LYS A 25 -15.61 0.47 -10.89
CA LYS A 25 -17.00 0.08 -10.61
C LYS A 25 -17.89 1.16 -11.20
N ASN A 26 -18.74 0.74 -12.15
CA ASN A 26 -19.73 1.64 -12.70
C ASN A 26 -20.73 2.02 -11.64
N ASP A 27 -20.95 3.30 -11.52
CA ASP A 27 -21.82 3.90 -10.55
C ASP A 27 -23.27 3.41 -10.68
N TYR A 28 -23.96 3.31 -9.55
CA TYR A 28 -25.38 3.05 -9.49
C TYR A 28 -26.13 4.36 -9.76
N ASP A 29 -26.60 4.52 -10.98
CA ASP A 29 -27.55 5.58 -11.30
C ASP A 29 -28.86 5.34 -10.53
N ASN A 30 -29.04 6.02 -9.41
CA ASN A 30 -30.28 5.98 -8.63
C ASN A 30 -31.42 6.82 -9.27
N GLY A 31 -31.22 7.28 -10.51
CA GLY A 31 -32.22 8.03 -11.28
C GLY A 31 -32.35 9.50 -10.90
N THR A 32 -31.47 10.02 -10.06
CA THR A 32 -31.24 11.45 -9.86
C THR A 32 -29.99 11.84 -10.65
N ASP A 33 -30.15 12.81 -11.56
CA ASP A 33 -29.06 13.36 -12.40
C ASP A 33 -28.10 14.18 -11.50
N ASP A 34 -27.37 13.52 -10.62
CA ASP A 34 -26.39 14.18 -9.76
C ASP A 34 -25.03 14.18 -10.48
N SER A 35 -24.79 15.28 -11.19
CA SER A 35 -23.57 15.57 -11.94
C SER A 35 -22.31 15.77 -11.06
N GLY A 36 -22.25 15.12 -9.93
CA GLY A 36 -21.17 15.25 -8.95
C GLY A 36 -20.79 13.96 -8.24
N ASP A 37 -21.37 12.81 -8.62
CA ASP A 37 -21.05 11.55 -8.00
C ASP A 37 -19.67 11.05 -8.47
N GLN A 38 -18.88 10.55 -7.53
CA GLN A 38 -17.59 9.94 -7.79
C GLN A 38 -17.77 8.40 -7.78
N GLY A 39 -17.46 7.76 -8.90
CA GLY A 39 -17.42 6.30 -9.00
C GLY A 39 -16.25 5.70 -8.22
N GLU A 40 -16.38 4.45 -7.78
CA GLU A 40 -15.27 3.75 -7.14
C GLU A 40 -14.29 3.24 -8.22
N GLU A 41 -13.04 3.67 -8.11
CA GLU A 41 -11.96 3.19 -8.96
C GLU A 41 -10.66 3.04 -8.18
N GLY A 42 -9.74 2.26 -8.72
CA GLY A 42 -8.42 2.11 -8.12
C GLY A 42 -7.45 1.39 -9.03
N GLY A 43 -6.20 1.58 -8.73
CA GLY A 43 -5.14 0.98 -9.51
C GLY A 43 -3.85 0.87 -8.72
N ALA A 44 -2.97 0.00 -9.19
CA ALA A 44 -1.64 -0.15 -8.63
C ALA A 44 -0.63 -0.52 -9.71
N TYR A 45 0.61 -0.12 -9.50
CA TYR A 45 1.73 -0.68 -10.22
C TYR A 45 2.88 -0.96 -9.26
N ALA A 46 3.67 -1.98 -9.58
CA ALA A 46 4.82 -2.36 -8.78
C ALA A 46 5.95 -2.90 -9.65
N ALA A 47 7.16 -2.68 -9.18
CA ALA A 47 8.38 -3.27 -9.70
C ALA A 47 9.15 -3.94 -8.57
N LYS A 48 9.59 -5.19 -8.79
CA LYS A 48 10.48 -5.91 -7.88
C LYS A 48 11.67 -6.43 -8.67
N TYR A 49 12.87 -6.13 -8.17
CA TYR A 49 14.11 -6.63 -8.76
C TYR A 49 14.92 -7.40 -7.72
N SER A 50 15.31 -8.61 -8.09
CA SER A 50 16.15 -9.49 -7.27
C SER A 50 17.48 -9.75 -7.97
N MET A 51 18.58 -9.52 -7.26
CA MET A 51 19.94 -9.70 -7.73
C MET A 51 20.77 -10.39 -6.64
N GLY A 52 21.03 -11.69 -6.83
CA GLY A 52 21.69 -12.48 -5.79
C GLY A 52 20.88 -12.46 -4.49
N ASN A 53 21.52 -12.05 -3.41
CA ASN A 53 20.91 -11.97 -2.08
C ASN A 53 20.09 -10.67 -1.82
N LEU A 54 20.10 -9.73 -2.77
CA LEU A 54 19.40 -8.45 -2.65
C LEU A 54 18.09 -8.47 -3.43
N THR A 55 17.03 -7.98 -2.80
CA THR A 55 15.76 -7.70 -3.46
C THR A 55 15.34 -6.26 -3.13
N VAL A 56 14.94 -5.51 -4.14
CA VAL A 56 14.37 -4.17 -3.99
C VAL A 56 12.98 -4.15 -4.61
N GLY A 57 12.07 -3.40 -4.00
CA GLY A 57 10.70 -3.22 -4.44
C GLY A 57 10.29 -1.75 -4.43
N TYR A 58 9.46 -1.40 -5.38
CA TYR A 58 8.76 -0.12 -5.43
C TYR A 58 7.34 -0.35 -5.92
N GLY A 59 6.38 0.32 -5.32
CA GLY A 59 5.00 0.26 -5.73
C GLY A 59 4.27 1.57 -5.47
N LYS A 60 3.25 1.80 -6.28
CA LYS A 60 2.34 2.91 -6.09
C LYS A 60 0.92 2.42 -6.36
N SER A 61 -0.02 2.85 -5.53
CA SER A 61 -1.44 2.55 -5.71
C SER A 61 -2.29 3.77 -5.41
N PHE A 62 -3.47 3.81 -6.00
CA PHE A 62 -4.49 4.77 -5.65
C PHE A 62 -5.84 4.09 -5.50
N LYS A 63 -6.71 4.70 -4.72
CA LYS A 63 -8.10 4.33 -4.57
C LYS A 63 -8.97 5.57 -4.42
N ALA A 64 -9.89 5.79 -5.38
CA ALA A 64 -10.99 6.71 -5.25
C ALA A 64 -12.20 5.94 -4.68
N PRO A 65 -12.71 6.28 -3.48
CA PRO A 65 -13.90 5.66 -2.93
C PRO A 65 -15.15 6.18 -3.65
N GLU A 66 -16.21 5.35 -3.69
CA GLU A 66 -17.52 5.82 -4.11
C GLU A 66 -18.00 6.95 -3.18
N SER A 67 -18.45 8.05 -3.74
CA SER A 67 -18.91 9.21 -2.97
C SER A 67 -20.05 9.91 -3.68
N THR A 68 -21.11 10.19 -2.93
CA THR A 68 -22.23 11.02 -3.41
C THR A 68 -21.99 12.47 -3.02
N VAL A 69 -22.03 13.35 -4.00
CA VAL A 69 -22.08 14.82 -3.93
C VAL A 69 -21.03 15.52 -3.04
N ILE A 70 -20.25 16.34 -3.71
CA ILE A 70 -19.33 17.31 -3.09
C ILE A 70 -20.13 18.36 -2.35
N THR A 71 -20.05 18.37 -1.02
CA THR A 71 -20.54 19.49 -0.23
C THR A 71 -19.37 20.47 -0.04
N ALA A 72 -19.53 21.71 -0.48
CA ALA A 72 -18.51 22.76 -0.27
C ALA A 72 -18.15 22.85 1.23
N GLY A 73 -16.88 22.66 1.56
CA GLY A 73 -16.37 22.62 2.93
C GLY A 73 -16.44 21.26 3.62
N GLY A 74 -16.79 20.20 2.89
CA GLY A 74 -16.80 18.81 3.39
C GLY A 74 -15.40 18.19 3.44
N THR A 75 -15.29 17.08 4.16
CA THR A 75 -14.10 16.21 4.22
C THR A 75 -14.25 14.97 3.31
N THR A 76 -14.94 15.14 2.18
CA THR A 76 -15.11 14.04 1.22
C THR A 76 -13.79 13.75 0.54
N VAL A 77 -13.35 12.51 0.62
CA VAL A 77 -12.10 12.04 0.00
C VAL A 77 -12.29 11.94 -1.50
N GLU A 78 -11.41 12.55 -2.27
CA GLU A 78 -11.31 12.36 -3.70
C GLU A 78 -10.60 11.05 -4.01
N TYR A 79 -9.38 10.88 -3.48
CA TYR A 79 -8.65 9.63 -3.57
C TYR A 79 -7.59 9.50 -2.47
N TYR A 80 -7.18 8.28 -2.22
CA TYR A 80 -5.98 7.93 -1.47
C TYR A 80 -4.89 7.53 -2.46
N GLU A 81 -3.67 7.95 -2.19
CA GLU A 81 -2.50 7.52 -2.93
C GLU A 81 -1.50 6.90 -1.95
N ASN A 82 -0.94 5.73 -2.30
CA ASN A 82 0.05 5.07 -1.47
C ASN A 82 1.31 4.83 -2.30
N THR A 83 2.46 5.11 -1.75
CA THR A 83 3.77 4.83 -2.33
C THR A 83 4.56 3.97 -1.36
N GLY A 84 5.13 2.87 -1.84
CA GLY A 84 5.90 1.96 -1.02
C GLY A 84 7.26 1.64 -1.63
N MET A 85 8.28 1.56 -0.79
CA MET A 85 9.62 1.10 -1.15
C MET A 85 10.06 0.01 -0.19
N SER A 86 10.78 -0.99 -0.69
CA SER A 86 11.33 -2.04 0.14
C SER A 86 12.72 -2.46 -0.31
N ILE A 87 13.52 -2.87 0.65
CA ILE A 87 14.80 -3.52 0.43
C ILE A 87 14.90 -4.74 1.35
N ALA A 88 15.29 -5.88 0.81
CA ALA A 88 15.52 -7.10 1.57
C ALA A 88 16.87 -7.71 1.19
N TYR A 89 17.56 -8.22 2.18
CA TYR A 89 18.86 -8.84 2.01
C TYR A 89 18.94 -10.17 2.76
N ALA A 90 19.25 -11.26 2.04
CA ALA A 90 19.59 -12.55 2.64
C ALA A 90 21.05 -12.51 3.07
N VAL A 91 21.29 -12.35 4.37
CA VAL A 91 22.65 -12.32 4.94
C VAL A 91 23.36 -13.66 4.73
N ASN A 92 22.64 -14.74 4.92
CA ASN A 92 23.00 -16.11 4.62
C ASN A 92 21.74 -16.96 4.45
N ASP A 93 21.88 -18.29 4.36
CA ASP A 93 20.76 -19.22 4.14
C ASP A 93 19.73 -19.22 5.29
N ASP A 94 20.12 -18.79 6.48
CA ASP A 94 19.29 -18.82 7.68
C ASP A 94 18.80 -17.43 8.10
N LEU A 95 19.48 -16.35 7.73
CA LEU A 95 19.22 -14.98 8.22
C LEU A 95 18.89 -14.04 7.07
N SER A 96 17.76 -13.34 7.20
CA SER A 96 17.39 -12.24 6.33
C SER A 96 16.99 -10.99 7.12
N VAL A 97 17.22 -9.84 6.51
CA VAL A 97 16.80 -8.53 7.01
C VAL A 97 16.06 -7.79 5.91
N SER A 98 15.06 -7.01 6.28
CA SER A 98 14.38 -6.13 5.34
C SER A 98 13.98 -4.81 5.99
N TYR A 99 13.84 -3.81 5.14
CA TYR A 99 13.27 -2.51 5.48
C TYR A 99 12.21 -2.16 4.46
N THR A 100 11.10 -1.62 4.94
CA THR A 100 10.00 -1.11 4.11
C THR A 100 9.64 0.28 4.61
N ASN A 101 9.46 1.20 3.68
CA ASN A 101 8.87 2.51 3.91
C ASN A 101 7.62 2.61 3.06
N GLU A 102 6.54 3.06 3.66
CA GLU A 102 5.27 3.35 2.97
C GLU A 102 4.80 4.74 3.36
N ASP A 103 4.29 5.45 2.37
CA ASP A 103 3.67 6.75 2.49
C ASP A 103 2.26 6.68 1.94
N SER A 104 1.28 7.22 2.68
CA SER A 104 -0.12 7.24 2.29
C SER A 104 -0.68 8.64 2.38
N GLU A 105 -1.05 9.20 1.24
CA GLU A 105 -1.62 10.54 1.09
C GLU A 105 -3.14 10.46 0.93
N VAL A 106 -3.87 11.37 1.59
CA VAL A 106 -5.29 11.57 1.38
C VAL A 106 -5.55 12.87 0.64
N ASN A 107 -6.25 12.78 -0.48
CA ASN A 107 -6.68 13.93 -1.27
C ASN A 107 -8.18 14.16 -1.07
N TYR A 108 -8.55 15.40 -0.74
CA TYR A 108 -9.94 15.77 -0.53
C TYR A 108 -10.49 16.54 -1.73
N GLN A 109 -11.76 16.35 -2.05
CA GLN A 109 -12.47 17.04 -3.14
C GLN A 109 -12.53 18.55 -2.95
N THR A 110 -12.29 19.04 -1.74
CA THR A 110 -12.26 20.49 -1.45
C THR A 110 -10.87 20.90 -0.99
N SER A 111 -10.30 21.93 -1.62
CA SER A 111 -8.94 22.42 -1.35
C SER A 111 -8.74 23.08 0.03
N THR A 112 -9.78 23.16 0.86
CA THR A 112 -9.70 23.77 2.20
C THR A 112 -9.38 22.79 3.31
N THR A 113 -9.46 21.50 3.03
CA THR A 113 -9.11 20.43 3.98
C THR A 113 -7.68 19.98 3.70
N VAL A 114 -6.84 20.01 4.72
CA VAL A 114 -5.46 19.53 4.68
C VAL A 114 -5.43 18.17 5.41
N GLY A 115 -4.99 17.12 4.72
CA GLY A 115 -4.63 15.86 5.34
C GLY A 115 -3.16 15.88 5.72
N TYR A 116 -2.78 15.04 6.67
CA TYR A 116 -1.39 14.73 6.97
C TYR A 116 -1.09 13.36 6.41
N ASP A 117 0.04 13.20 5.75
CA ASP A 117 0.41 11.91 5.17
C ASP A 117 0.75 10.93 6.27
N ILE A 118 0.28 9.70 6.14
CA ILE A 118 0.68 8.62 7.03
C ILE A 118 2.01 8.09 6.52
N GLU A 119 3.04 8.15 7.36
CA GLU A 119 4.32 7.51 7.08
C GLU A 119 4.45 6.24 7.91
N MET A 120 4.99 5.18 7.30
CA MET A 120 5.23 3.91 7.94
C MET A 120 6.63 3.40 7.61
N ASP A 121 7.44 3.19 8.64
CA ASP A 121 8.77 2.60 8.55
C ASP A 121 8.80 1.26 9.27
N SER A 122 9.21 0.19 8.57
CA SER A 122 9.29 -1.15 9.14
C SER A 122 10.65 -1.80 8.92
N ILE A 123 11.25 -2.28 10.00
CA ILE A 123 12.43 -3.14 9.95
C ILE A 123 12.05 -4.54 10.38
N GLN A 124 12.46 -5.55 9.61
CA GLN A 124 12.19 -6.95 9.90
C GLN A 124 13.47 -7.78 9.86
N ILE A 125 13.55 -8.74 10.75
CA ILE A 125 14.61 -9.74 10.82
C ILE A 125 13.96 -11.11 10.90
N ALA A 126 14.38 -12.05 10.06
CA ALA A 126 13.94 -13.44 10.14
C ALA A 126 15.15 -14.38 10.23
N TYR A 127 15.09 -15.31 11.18
CA TYR A 127 16.12 -16.31 11.40
C TYR A 127 15.52 -17.72 11.42
N SER A 128 16.01 -18.59 10.55
CA SER A 128 15.58 -19.99 10.41
C SER A 128 16.55 -20.92 11.08
N LEU A 129 16.05 -21.83 11.91
CA LEU A 129 16.84 -22.82 12.62
C LEU A 129 16.11 -24.18 12.64
N GLY A 130 16.60 -25.15 11.86
CA GLY A 130 16.16 -26.54 11.96
C GLY A 130 14.66 -26.78 11.79
N GLY A 131 13.99 -26.08 10.85
CA GLY A 131 12.55 -26.20 10.60
C GLY A 131 11.68 -25.21 11.42
N ALA A 132 12.29 -24.36 12.25
CA ALA A 132 11.63 -23.23 12.90
C ALA A 132 12.15 -21.92 12.30
N THR A 133 11.28 -20.92 12.16
CA THR A 133 11.67 -19.55 11.79
C THR A 133 11.17 -18.59 12.85
N LEU A 134 12.08 -17.84 13.45
CA LEU A 134 11.79 -16.68 14.31
C LEU A 134 11.83 -15.42 13.48
N SER A 135 10.79 -14.61 13.55
CA SER A 135 10.75 -13.29 12.93
C SER A 135 10.42 -12.21 13.94
N ILE A 136 11.08 -11.08 13.80
CA ILE A 136 10.84 -9.87 14.58
C ILE A 136 10.64 -8.74 13.59
N ALA A 137 9.55 -8.01 13.74
CA ALA A 137 9.27 -6.80 12.99
C ALA A 137 9.00 -5.65 13.95
N ARG A 138 9.60 -4.49 13.69
CA ARG A 138 9.26 -3.24 14.34
C ARG A 138 8.80 -2.26 13.28
N THR A 139 7.63 -1.66 13.53
CA THR A 139 7.04 -0.66 12.64
C THR A 139 6.74 0.59 13.43
N ASP A 140 7.24 1.70 12.95
CA ASP A 140 6.94 3.05 13.44
C ASP A 140 5.95 3.69 12.45
N TYR A 141 4.91 4.32 12.98
CA TYR A 141 3.85 5.00 12.22
C TYR A 141 3.77 6.46 12.64
N GLU A 142 3.63 7.35 11.67
CA GLU A 142 3.36 8.77 11.89
C GLU A 142 2.01 9.15 11.30
N ASN A 143 1.30 10.09 11.95
CA ASN A 143 0.03 10.67 11.51
C ASN A 143 -1.10 9.65 11.21
N ILE A 144 -1.22 8.60 12.01
CA ILE A 144 -2.25 7.55 11.84
C ILE A 144 -3.63 8.17 11.67
N GLY A 145 -4.37 7.68 10.65
CA GLY A 145 -5.69 8.22 10.33
C GLY A 145 -5.66 9.60 9.70
N TYR A 146 -4.52 10.00 9.12
CA TYR A 146 -4.28 11.31 8.52
C TYR A 146 -4.42 12.47 9.51
N ALA A 147 -4.13 12.19 10.78
CA ALA A 147 -4.23 13.13 11.88
C ALA A 147 -2.83 13.52 12.36
N GLN A 148 -2.58 14.84 12.51
CA GLN A 148 -1.29 15.35 12.94
C GLN A 148 -0.87 14.80 14.31
N ASP A 149 0.40 14.41 14.43
CA ASP A 149 1.03 13.92 15.67
C ASP A 149 0.34 12.66 16.26
N ALA A 150 -0.40 11.90 15.45
CA ALA A 150 -1.01 10.64 15.85
C ALA A 150 -0.05 9.46 15.52
N ASP A 151 0.97 9.30 16.37
CA ASP A 151 2.06 8.37 16.13
C ASP A 151 1.90 7.08 16.95
N ALA A 152 2.42 5.98 16.44
CA ALA A 152 2.49 4.71 17.16
C ALA A 152 3.70 3.89 16.74
N THR A 153 4.09 2.95 17.59
CA THR A 153 5.12 1.95 17.29
C THR A 153 4.59 0.57 17.65
N ASP A 154 4.69 -0.37 16.71
CA ASP A 154 4.36 -1.76 16.92
C ASP A 154 5.61 -2.65 16.84
N THR A 155 5.66 -3.68 17.69
CA THR A 155 6.66 -4.74 17.61
C THR A 155 5.99 -6.10 17.61
N ILE A 156 6.24 -6.87 16.57
CA ILE A 156 5.70 -8.22 16.39
C ILE A 156 6.85 -9.21 16.48
N ILE A 157 6.68 -10.24 17.32
CA ILE A 157 7.57 -11.39 17.41
C ILE A 157 6.74 -12.62 17.02
N ALA A 158 7.14 -13.35 16.00
CA ALA A 158 6.45 -14.53 15.54
C ALA A 158 7.42 -15.70 15.40
N MET A 159 6.93 -16.90 15.69
CA MET A 159 7.65 -18.15 15.45
C MET A 159 6.77 -19.11 14.65
N THR A 160 7.30 -19.64 13.56
CA THR A 160 6.64 -20.63 12.71
C THR A 160 7.43 -21.94 12.70
N PHE A 161 6.73 -23.05 12.63
CA PHE A 161 7.34 -24.38 12.56
C PHE A 161 6.86 -25.10 11.29
N ALA A 162 7.80 -25.71 10.55
CA ALA A 162 7.50 -26.61 9.46
C ALA A 162 7.56 -28.07 9.99
N PHE A 163 6.48 -28.82 9.79
CA PHE A 163 6.36 -30.24 10.18
C PHE A 163 6.36 -31.12 8.96
#